data_da54fba25d786e537b2658ba1725896f
#
_entry.id   da54fba25d786e537b2658ba1725896f
#
_cell.length_a   1.000
_cell.length_b   1.000
_cell.length_c   1.000
_cell.angle_alpha   90.00
_cell.angle_beta   90.00
_cell.angle_gamma   90.00
#
_symmetry.space_group_name_H-M   'P 1'
#
loop_
_entity.id
_entity.type
_entity.pdbx_description
1 polymer ?
#
loop_
_entity_poly.entity_id
_entity_poly.type
_entity_poly.pdbx_seq_one_letter_code
_entity_poly.pdbx_strand_id
1 'polypeptide(L)' 'NQGLYYLGEWHYHPNASAVPSSTDLKQMFTLSRNNDLKCPEPILIIIGGDERNWQISASVFFNNSYVRLALEK' A
#
# COMPACT_ATOMS: atom_id res chain seq x y z
N ASN A 1 -23.18 5.46 4.19
CA ASN A 1 -22.04 5.12 4.97
C ASN A 1 -21.87 6.16 6.08
N GLN A 2 -21.28 5.81 7.15
CA GLN A 2 -21.21 6.60 8.36
C GLN A 2 -19.95 7.48 8.41
N GLY A 3 -19.55 8.04 7.29
CA GLY A 3 -18.34 8.85 7.24
C GLY A 3 -17.08 8.03 7.12
N LEU A 4 -17.20 6.77 6.74
CA LEU A 4 -16.06 5.90 6.53
C LEU A 4 -15.61 6.03 5.08
N TYR A 5 -14.30 6.06 4.89
CA TYR A 5 -13.70 6.18 3.58
C TYR A 5 -12.65 5.10 3.39
N TYR A 6 -12.58 4.55 2.18
CA TYR A 6 -11.52 3.63 1.84
C TYR A 6 -10.26 4.44 1.53
N LEU A 7 -9.16 4.13 2.20
CA LEU A 7 -7.89 4.82 2.00
C LEU A 7 -6.82 3.95 1.36
N GLY A 8 -6.94 2.63 1.49
CA GLY A 8 -5.93 1.75 0.94
C GLY A 8 -5.88 0.42 1.66
N GLU A 9 -4.74 -0.23 1.54
CA GLU A 9 -4.52 -1.57 2.08
C GLU A 9 -3.26 -1.61 2.90
N TRP A 10 -3.14 -2.61 3.77
CA TRP A 10 -1.87 -2.90 4.41
C TRP A 10 -1.62 -4.40 4.33
N HIS A 11 -0.35 -4.77 4.16
CA HIS A 11 0.05 -6.17 4.01
C HIS A 11 1.21 -6.47 4.93
N TYR A 12 1.30 -7.71 5.36
CA TYR A 12 2.40 -8.18 6.20
C TYR A 12 3.24 -9.18 5.39
N HIS A 13 4.54 -8.91 5.29
CA HIS A 13 5.50 -9.76 4.60
C HIS A 13 6.49 -10.33 5.63
N PRO A 14 6.15 -11.43 6.32
CA PRO A 14 7.00 -11.97 7.37
C PRO A 14 8.35 -12.44 6.82
N ASN A 15 9.41 -12.04 7.52
CA ASN A 15 10.77 -12.43 7.18
C ASN A 15 11.18 -12.01 5.76
N ALA A 16 10.58 -10.94 5.26
CA ALA A 16 10.87 -10.42 3.93
C ALA A 16 10.91 -8.90 3.98
N SER A 17 11.49 -8.30 2.97
CA SER A 17 11.57 -6.84 2.90
C SER A 17 10.19 -6.22 2.69
N ALA A 18 10.05 -4.96 3.08
CA ALA A 18 8.80 -4.22 2.93
C ALA A 18 8.70 -3.62 1.52
N VAL A 19 8.86 -4.46 0.50
CA VAL A 19 8.79 -4.05 -0.91
C VAL A 19 7.52 -4.64 -1.51
N PRO A 20 6.73 -3.84 -2.26
CA PRO A 20 5.53 -4.38 -2.89
C PRO A 20 5.87 -5.52 -3.86
N SER A 21 5.13 -6.63 -3.75
CA SER A 21 5.25 -7.73 -4.70
C SER A 21 4.52 -7.37 -6.00
N SER A 22 4.75 -8.16 -7.05
CA SER A 22 4.03 -7.93 -8.30
C SER A 22 2.52 -8.10 -8.11
N THR A 23 2.10 -9.00 -7.23
CA THR A 23 0.69 -9.17 -6.91
C THR A 23 0.14 -7.95 -6.19
N ASP A 24 0.91 -7.39 -5.24
CA ASP A 24 0.51 -6.17 -4.55
C ASP A 24 0.32 -5.02 -5.53
N LEU A 25 1.26 -4.84 -6.45
CA LEU A 25 1.19 -3.76 -7.43
C LEU A 25 -0.03 -3.91 -8.32
N LYS A 26 -0.28 -5.12 -8.81
CA LYS A 26 -1.43 -5.37 -9.67
C LYS A 26 -2.73 -5.07 -8.95
N GLN A 27 -2.85 -5.50 -7.70
CA GLN A 27 -4.04 -5.26 -6.89
C GLN A 27 -4.25 -3.77 -6.67
N MET A 28 -3.20 -3.05 -6.30
CA MET A 28 -3.32 -1.63 -6.01
C MET A 28 -3.68 -0.81 -7.24
N PHE A 29 -3.15 -1.16 -8.41
CA PHE A 29 -3.53 -0.46 -9.64
C PHE A 29 -5.00 -0.73 -9.99
N THR A 30 -5.47 -1.95 -9.75
CA THR A 30 -6.88 -2.27 -9.95
C THR A 30 -7.75 -1.44 -9.01
N LEU A 31 -7.37 -1.34 -7.74
CA LEU A 31 -8.12 -0.56 -6.76
C LEU A 31 -8.13 0.92 -7.10
N SER A 32 -7.02 1.47 -7.59
CA SER A 32 -6.95 2.88 -7.92
C SER A 32 -7.88 3.25 -9.08
N ARG A 33 -8.23 2.27 -9.92
CA ARG A 33 -9.13 2.49 -11.05
C ARG A 33 -10.59 2.19 -10.71
N ASN A 34 -10.87 1.68 -9.53
CA ASN A 34 -12.22 1.30 -9.14
C ASN A 34 -13.00 2.54 -8.69
N ASN A 35 -13.88 3.01 -9.56
CA ASN A 35 -14.66 4.22 -9.29
C ASN A 35 -15.59 4.09 -8.08
N ASP A 36 -16.01 2.86 -7.78
CA ASP A 36 -16.92 2.65 -6.66
C ASP A 36 -16.25 2.92 -5.31
N LEU A 37 -14.94 2.75 -5.23
CA LEU A 37 -14.21 3.01 -4.01
C LEU A 37 -13.97 4.50 -3.77
N LYS A 38 -14.02 5.30 -4.82
CA LYS A 38 -13.79 6.74 -4.76
C LYS A 38 -12.45 7.08 -4.09
N CYS A 39 -11.46 6.27 -4.39
CA CYS A 39 -10.11 6.44 -3.85
C CYS A 39 -9.12 6.27 -4.99
N PRO A 40 -8.94 7.31 -5.84
CA PRO A 40 -8.06 7.18 -7.00
C PRO A 40 -6.58 7.12 -6.64
N GLU A 41 -6.22 7.45 -5.40
CA GLU A 41 -4.85 7.44 -4.93
C GLU A 41 -4.71 6.62 -3.64
N PRO A 42 -4.99 5.31 -3.69
CA PRO A 42 -4.91 4.50 -2.49
C PRO A 42 -3.47 4.34 -2.00
N ILE A 43 -3.36 4.12 -0.70
CA ILE A 43 -2.07 3.93 -0.05
C ILE A 43 -1.89 2.45 0.25
N LEU A 44 -0.68 1.94 0.00
CA LEU A 44 -0.30 0.60 0.41
C LEU A 44 0.76 0.70 1.48
N ILE A 45 0.48 0.12 2.63
CA ILE A 45 1.45 0.02 3.72
C ILE A 45 1.88 -1.43 3.82
N ILE A 46 3.20 -1.65 3.80
CA ILE A 46 3.74 -3.00 3.96
C ILE A 46 4.59 -3.03 5.21
N ILE A 47 4.31 -4.02 6.05
CA ILE A 47 5.12 -4.30 7.23
C ILE A 47 5.90 -5.57 6.92
N GLY A 48 7.22 -5.46 6.90
CA GLY A 48 8.09 -6.60 6.61
C GLY A 48 9.13 -6.79 7.71
N GLY A 49 10.07 -7.68 7.46
CA GLY A 49 11.12 -7.97 8.41
C GLY A 49 10.69 -8.99 9.45
N ASP A 50 11.30 -8.93 10.61
CA ASP A 50 11.01 -9.83 11.70
C ASP A 50 11.07 -9.10 13.04
N GLU A 51 10.88 -9.83 14.13
CA GLU A 51 10.81 -9.21 15.45
C GLU A 51 12.10 -8.50 15.87
N ARG A 52 13.21 -8.75 15.18
CA ARG A 52 14.48 -8.10 15.46
C ARG A 52 14.67 -6.84 14.62
N ASN A 53 14.00 -6.78 13.49
CA ASN A 53 14.19 -5.66 12.56
C ASN A 53 12.96 -5.47 11.70
N TRP A 54 12.00 -4.73 12.22
CA TRP A 54 10.79 -4.42 11.49
C TRP A 54 11.06 -3.38 10.42
N GLN A 55 10.46 -3.57 9.26
CA GLN A 55 10.53 -2.64 8.15
C GLN A 55 9.12 -2.19 7.80
N ILE A 56 8.96 -0.92 7.48
CA ILE A 56 7.66 -0.40 7.08
C ILE A 56 7.86 0.44 5.83
N SER A 57 7.02 0.25 4.83
CA SER A 57 6.99 1.11 3.66
C SER A 57 5.58 1.58 3.40
N ALA A 58 5.46 2.74 2.79
CA ALA A 58 4.19 3.29 2.38
C ALA A 58 4.32 3.79 0.94
N SER A 59 3.33 3.50 0.11
CA SER A 59 3.34 3.91 -1.29
C SER A 59 1.97 4.45 -1.67
N VAL A 60 1.93 5.47 -2.51
CA VAL A 60 0.69 6.04 -3.02
C VAL A 60 0.58 5.65 -4.49
N PHE A 61 -0.58 5.11 -4.88
CA PHE A 61 -0.82 4.64 -6.23
C PHE A 61 -1.78 5.58 -6.95
N PHE A 62 -1.50 5.87 -8.22
CA PHE A 62 -2.36 6.71 -9.04
C PHE A 62 -2.20 6.31 -10.50
N ASN A 63 -3.33 6.06 -11.16
CA ASN A 63 -3.36 5.63 -12.57
C ASN A 63 -2.42 4.45 -12.81
N ASN A 64 -1.36 4.68 -13.54
CA ASN A 64 -0.43 3.62 -13.93
C ASN A 64 0.93 3.78 -13.26
N SER A 65 0.97 4.50 -12.13
CA SER A 65 2.24 4.79 -11.49
C SER A 65 2.08 4.75 -9.98
N TYR A 66 3.20 4.75 -9.27
CA TYR A 66 3.17 4.89 -7.83
C TYR A 66 4.43 5.56 -7.33
N VAL A 67 4.31 6.16 -6.15
CA VAL A 67 5.43 6.83 -5.49
C VAL A 67 5.59 6.22 -4.11
N ARG A 68 6.80 5.84 -3.79
CA ARG A 68 7.12 5.34 -2.47
C ARG A 68 7.45 6.52 -1.57
N LEU A 69 6.79 6.58 -0.43
CA LEU A 69 6.97 7.69 0.50
C LEU A 69 8.19 7.43 1.37
N ALA A 70 8.96 8.50 1.62
CA ALA A 70 10.07 8.42 2.55
C ALA A 70 9.52 8.54 3.97
N LEU A 71 9.91 7.60 4.83
CA LEU A 71 9.50 7.63 6.23
C LEU A 71 10.63 8.22 7.04
N GLU A 72 10.35 9.29 7.72
CA GLU A 72 11.34 9.92 8.59
C GLU A 72 11.28 9.31 9.98
N LYS A 73 12.44 9.21 10.59
CA LYS A 73 12.55 8.63 11.93
C LYS A 73 12.69 9.71 12.97
#